data_5f2acbeb28b28760117f1089a413eb42
#
_entry.id   5f2acbeb28b28760117f1089a413eb42
#
_cell.length_a   1.000
_cell.length_b   1.000
_cell.length_c   1.000
_cell.angle_alpha   90.00
_cell.angle_beta   90.00
_cell.angle_gamma   90.00
#
_symmetry.space_group_name_H-M   'P 1'
#
loop_
_entity.id
_entity.type
_entity.pdbx_description
1 polymer ?
#
loop_
_entity_poly.entity_id
_entity_poly.type
_entity_poly.pdbx_seq_one_letter_code
_entity_poly.pdbx_strand_id
1 'polypeptide(L)'
;MSTQRVIAHRGLSSRAPENTMSAFRAAVEAGIKWIETDVDIIGDGTAVLIHDSSLDRTTNCRGRYNELTASDLPAIDAGRWFSPQFIGAPLPRFAD
;
A
#
# COMPACT_ATOMS: atom_id res chain seq x y z
N MET A 1 2.87 -1.46 -34.38
CA MET A 1 2.07 -1.86 -33.19
C MET A 1 2.87 -1.60 -31.93
N SER A 2 2.27 -0.92 -31.00
CA SER A 2 2.95 -0.61 -29.75
C SER A 2 3.06 -1.85 -28.87
N THR A 3 4.26 -2.08 -28.31
CA THR A 3 4.49 -3.10 -27.29
C THR A 3 4.62 -2.50 -25.88
N GLN A 4 4.22 -1.24 -25.73
CA GLN A 4 4.31 -0.56 -24.47
C GLN A 4 3.40 -1.22 -23.42
N ARG A 5 3.96 -1.34 -22.21
CA ARG A 5 3.20 -1.79 -21.05
C ARG A 5 2.90 -0.60 -20.15
N VAL A 6 1.66 -0.54 -19.67
CA VAL A 6 1.29 0.41 -18.63
C VAL A 6 1.42 -0.31 -17.31
N ILE A 7 2.22 0.25 -16.41
CA ILE A 7 2.45 -0.31 -15.09
C ILE A 7 1.90 0.67 -14.06
N ALA A 8 1.03 0.18 -13.19
CA ALA A 8 0.52 0.98 -12.08
C ALA A 8 1.54 0.95 -10.94
N HIS A 9 2.29 2.03 -10.79
CA HIS A 9 3.31 2.20 -9.77
C HIS A 9 2.66 2.31 -8.39
N ARG A 10 2.88 1.30 -7.53
CA ARG A 10 2.23 1.19 -6.21
C ARG A 10 0.71 1.11 -6.30
N GLY A 11 0.20 0.46 -7.36
CA GLY A 11 -1.20 0.51 -7.73
C GLY A 11 -1.52 1.79 -8.51
N LEU A 12 -2.80 2.11 -8.68
CA LEU A 12 -3.18 3.36 -9.35
C LEU A 12 -3.08 4.53 -8.36
N SER A 13 -1.84 4.90 -8.04
CA SER A 13 -1.50 5.82 -6.96
C SER A 13 -1.90 7.27 -7.21
N SER A 14 -2.32 7.60 -8.43
CA SER A 14 -2.89 8.93 -8.74
C SER A 14 -4.34 9.06 -8.26
N ARG A 15 -5.02 7.95 -7.98
CA ARG A 15 -6.45 7.94 -7.63
C ARG A 15 -6.74 7.31 -6.29
N ALA A 16 -5.82 6.53 -5.72
CA ALA A 16 -6.01 5.85 -4.46
C ALA A 16 -4.66 5.79 -3.72
N PRO A 17 -4.68 5.64 -2.39
CA PRO A 17 -3.42 5.64 -1.63
C PRO A 17 -2.50 4.51 -2.08
N GLU A 18 -1.23 4.84 -2.28
CA GLU A 18 -0.24 3.89 -2.78
C GLU A 18 -0.15 2.62 -1.93
N ASN A 19 0.13 1.50 -2.58
CA ASN A 19 0.34 0.21 -1.92
C ASN A 19 -0.83 -0.23 -1.03
N THR A 20 -2.06 0.15 -1.39
CA THR A 20 -3.26 -0.35 -0.72
C THR A 20 -4.09 -1.21 -1.69
N MET A 21 -4.98 -2.02 -1.13
CA MET A 21 -5.89 -2.81 -1.96
C MET A 21 -6.79 -1.91 -2.81
N SER A 22 -7.15 -0.72 -2.30
CA SER A 22 -7.92 0.26 -3.07
C SER A 22 -7.17 0.70 -4.34
N ALA A 23 -5.86 0.94 -4.24
CA ALA A 23 -5.04 1.32 -5.39
C ALA A 23 -4.91 0.17 -6.39
N PHE A 24 -4.82 -1.06 -5.91
CA PHE A 24 -4.74 -2.23 -6.79
C PHE A 24 -6.08 -2.47 -7.49
N ARG A 25 -7.19 -2.36 -6.79
CA ARG A 25 -8.53 -2.47 -7.41
C ARG A 25 -8.76 -1.39 -8.46
N ALA A 26 -8.36 -0.16 -8.17
CA ALA A 26 -8.47 0.94 -9.13
C ALA A 26 -7.68 0.65 -10.40
N ALA A 27 -6.50 0.06 -10.29
CA ALA A 27 -5.70 -0.34 -11.44
C ALA A 27 -6.41 -1.42 -12.26
N VAL A 28 -6.97 -2.42 -11.61
CA VAL A 28 -7.72 -3.49 -12.28
C VAL A 28 -8.93 -2.92 -13.01
N GLU A 29 -9.69 -2.06 -12.35
CA GLU A 29 -10.88 -1.42 -12.95
C GLU A 29 -10.53 -0.54 -14.14
N ALA A 30 -9.34 0.05 -14.15
CA ALA A 30 -8.85 0.84 -15.27
C ALA A 30 -8.28 -0.02 -16.41
N GLY A 31 -8.31 -1.35 -16.28
CA GLY A 31 -7.80 -2.26 -17.28
C GLY A 31 -6.28 -2.40 -17.30
N ILE A 32 -5.60 -1.95 -16.26
CA ILE A 32 -4.14 -2.05 -16.15
C ILE A 32 -3.78 -3.47 -15.71
N LYS A 33 -2.89 -4.13 -16.45
CA LYS A 33 -2.55 -5.54 -16.22
C LYS A 33 -1.29 -5.73 -15.37
N TRP A 34 -0.49 -4.69 -15.21
CA TRP A 34 0.78 -4.77 -14.49
C TRP A 34 0.77 -3.81 -13.33
N ILE A 35 1.06 -4.30 -12.14
CA ILE A 35 1.10 -3.50 -10.91
C ILE A 35 2.48 -3.67 -10.30
N GLU A 36 3.11 -2.55 -9.96
CA GLU A 36 4.35 -2.55 -9.20
C GLU A 36 4.01 -2.26 -7.74
N THR A 37 4.63 -2.98 -6.83
CA THR A 37 4.43 -2.77 -5.40
C THR A 37 5.77 -2.95 -4.66
N ASP A 38 5.81 -2.46 -3.44
CA ASP A 38 6.98 -2.54 -2.58
C ASP A 38 6.65 -3.42 -1.39
N VAL A 39 7.49 -4.42 -1.14
CA VAL A 39 7.30 -5.38 -0.04
C VAL A 39 8.45 -5.24 0.95
N ASP A 40 8.12 -5.12 2.22
CA ASP A 40 9.11 -5.16 3.30
C ASP A 40 8.56 -5.99 4.45
N ILE A 41 9.39 -6.29 5.43
CA ILE A 41 8.97 -7.09 6.56
C ILE A 41 8.97 -6.25 7.84
N ILE A 42 8.00 -6.53 8.71
CA ILE A 42 7.93 -5.94 10.04
C ILE A 42 8.63 -6.84 11.05
N GLY A 43 8.61 -6.46 12.34
CA GLY A 43 9.45 -7.07 13.35
C GLY A 43 9.28 -8.57 13.57
N ASP A 44 8.10 -9.12 13.30
CA ASP A 44 7.84 -10.56 13.44
C ASP A 44 8.03 -11.33 12.13
N GLY A 45 8.53 -10.68 11.08
CA GLY A 45 8.74 -11.32 9.77
C GLY A 45 7.54 -11.27 8.84
N THR A 46 6.42 -10.67 9.25
CA THR A 46 5.25 -10.50 8.38
C THR A 46 5.60 -9.57 7.21
N ALA A 47 5.30 -9.99 5.99
CA ALA A 47 5.52 -9.18 4.79
C ALA A 47 4.33 -8.22 4.59
N VAL A 48 4.64 -6.94 4.43
CA VAL A 48 3.66 -5.86 4.21
C VAL A 48 4.02 -5.06 2.98
N LEU A 49 3.05 -4.31 2.45
CA LEU A 49 3.24 -3.50 1.25
C LEU A 49 3.44 -2.05 1.67
N ILE A 50 4.68 -1.59 1.61
CA ILE A 50 5.04 -0.22 1.97
C ILE A 50 6.34 0.16 1.27
N HIS A 51 6.43 1.41 0.79
CA HIS A 51 7.62 1.91 0.11
C HIS A 51 8.65 2.48 1.07
N ASP A 52 8.23 3.36 1.97
CA ASP A 52 9.14 4.06 2.86
C ASP A 52 9.62 3.15 3.99
N SER A 53 10.73 3.52 4.61
CA SER A 53 11.25 2.82 5.79
C SER A 53 10.53 3.23 7.07
N SER A 54 9.61 4.19 7.00
CA SER A 54 8.82 4.65 8.14
C SER A 54 7.35 4.75 7.78
N LEU A 55 6.49 4.87 8.80
CA LEU A 55 5.04 4.95 8.67
C LEU A 55 4.53 6.39 8.44
N ASP A 56 5.40 7.37 8.53
CA ASP A 56 5.01 8.78 8.69
C ASP A 56 4.23 9.36 7.52
N ARG A 57 4.67 9.08 6.28
CA ARG A 57 4.12 9.73 5.09
C ARG A 57 2.77 9.14 4.66
N THR A 58 2.62 7.83 4.76
CA THR A 58 1.50 7.12 4.15
C THR A 58 0.56 6.48 5.15
N THR A 59 0.75 6.71 6.44
CA THR A 59 -0.14 6.17 7.47
C THR A 59 -0.43 7.21 8.55
N ASN A 60 -1.36 6.86 9.45
CA ASN A 60 -1.67 7.65 10.64
C ASN A 60 -0.66 7.47 11.78
N CYS A 61 0.35 6.62 11.58
CA CYS A 61 1.34 6.31 12.59
C CYS A 61 2.69 6.96 12.25
N ARG A 62 3.60 6.95 13.22
CA ARG A 62 4.93 7.54 13.07
C ARG A 62 6.00 6.53 13.45
N GLY A 63 7.18 6.71 12.88
CA GLY A 63 8.37 5.92 13.19
C GLY A 63 8.53 4.71 12.28
N ARG A 64 9.54 3.94 12.59
CA ARG A 64 9.85 2.73 11.81
C ARG A 64 8.94 1.57 12.21
N TYR A 65 8.77 0.64 11.29
CA TYR A 65 7.88 -0.52 11.49
C TYR A 65 8.62 -1.81 11.82
N ASN A 66 9.93 -1.74 11.98
CA ASN A 66 10.76 -2.94 12.20
C ASN A 66 10.55 -3.62 13.56
N GLU A 67 9.79 -3.02 14.46
CA GLU A 67 9.44 -3.62 15.74
C GLU A 67 7.96 -4.03 15.84
N LEU A 68 7.18 -3.77 14.78
CA LEU A 68 5.76 -4.12 14.76
C LEU A 68 5.56 -5.62 14.60
N THR A 69 4.37 -6.09 15.03
CA THR A 69 3.91 -7.44 14.77
C THR A 69 2.61 -7.39 13.96
N ALA A 70 2.18 -8.53 13.43
CA ALA A 70 0.94 -8.59 12.66
C ALA A 70 -0.27 -8.09 13.46
N SER A 71 -0.26 -8.25 14.80
CA SER A 71 -1.35 -7.77 15.64
C SER A 71 -1.44 -6.24 15.73
N ASP A 72 -0.38 -5.51 15.36
CA ASP A 72 -0.39 -4.05 15.33
C ASP A 72 -1.03 -3.49 14.06
N LEU A 73 -1.10 -4.30 12.98
CA LEU A 73 -1.53 -3.81 11.67
C LEU A 73 -2.95 -3.26 11.64
N PRO A 74 -3.94 -3.82 12.36
CA PRO A 74 -5.31 -3.28 12.33
C PRO A 74 -5.42 -1.83 12.81
N ALA A 75 -4.48 -1.34 13.60
CA ALA A 75 -4.48 0.04 14.08
C ALA A 75 -3.90 1.03 13.07
N ILE A 76 -3.33 0.55 11.97
CA ILE A 76 -2.65 1.38 11.00
C ILE A 76 -3.60 1.72 9.85
N ASP A 77 -3.84 3.02 9.65
CA ASP A 77 -4.64 3.54 8.55
C ASP A 77 -3.69 4.02 7.45
N ALA A 78 -3.71 3.34 6.32
CA ALA A 78 -2.85 3.63 5.17
C ALA A 78 -3.56 4.44 4.08
N GLY A 79 -4.76 4.96 4.35
CA GLY A 79 -5.56 5.66 3.35
C GLY A 79 -5.90 7.10 3.68
N ARG A 80 -6.02 7.43 4.96
CA ARG A 80 -6.48 8.74 5.40
C ARG A 80 -5.60 9.89 4.90
N TRP A 81 -4.31 9.67 4.84
CA TRP A 81 -3.36 10.70 4.36
C TRP A 81 -3.64 11.13 2.93
N PHE A 82 -4.18 10.23 2.12
CA PHE A 82 -4.47 10.49 0.72
C PHE A 82 -5.75 11.31 0.55
N SER A 83 -6.84 10.86 1.16
CA SER A 83 -8.09 11.59 1.18
C SER A 83 -9.06 10.97 2.20
N PRO A 84 -10.06 11.73 2.70
CA PRO A 84 -11.06 11.20 3.63
C PRO A 84 -11.82 9.99 3.10
N GLN A 85 -11.96 9.86 1.79
CA GLN A 85 -12.62 8.74 1.14
C GLN A 85 -11.99 7.40 1.53
N PHE A 86 -10.69 7.39 1.86
CA PHE A 86 -9.94 6.17 2.12
C PHE A 86 -9.61 5.98 3.61
N ILE A 87 -10.29 6.70 4.50
CA ILE A 87 -10.12 6.49 5.94
C ILE A 87 -10.37 5.02 6.28
N GLY A 88 -9.45 4.44 7.03
CA GLY A 88 -9.55 3.04 7.44
C GLY A 88 -8.96 2.03 6.46
N ALA A 89 -8.38 2.47 5.35
CA ALA A 89 -7.74 1.54 4.42
C ALA A 89 -6.58 0.83 5.13
N PRO A 90 -6.59 -0.51 5.19
CA PRO A 90 -5.55 -1.23 5.91
C PRO A 90 -4.21 -1.19 5.18
N LEU A 91 -3.12 -1.28 5.96
CA LEU A 91 -1.81 -1.60 5.41
C LEU A 91 -1.83 -3.07 5.01
N PRO A 92 -1.73 -3.40 3.70
CA PRO A 92 -1.89 -4.78 3.28
C PRO A 92 -0.72 -5.65 3.68
N ARG A 93 -1.00 -6.90 4.03
CA ARG A 93 0.03 -7.93 4.08
C ARG A 93 0.17 -8.52 2.69
N PHE A 94 1.37 -9.01 2.39
CA PHE A 94 1.61 -9.64 1.08
C PHE A 94 0.65 -10.82 0.82
N ALA A 95 0.25 -11.51 1.88
CA ALA A 95 -0.67 -12.66 1.78
C ALA A 95 -2.12 -12.27 1.49
N ASP A 96 -2.46 -10.99 1.60
CA ASP A 96 -3.84 -10.52 1.38
C ASP A 96 -4.28 -10.49 -0.09
#